data_00516863fef641b5be621ebbe518f840
#
_entry.id   00516863fef641b5be621ebbe518f840
#
_cell.length_a   1.000
_cell.length_b   1.000
_cell.length_c   1.000
_cell.angle_alpha   90.00
_cell.angle_beta   90.00
_cell.angle_gamma   90.00
#
_symmetry.space_group_name_H-M   'P 1'
#
loop_
_entity.id
_entity.type
_entity.pdbx_description
1 polymer ?
#
loop_
_entity_poly.entity_id
_entity_poly.type
_entity_poly.pdbx_seq_one_letter_code
_entity_poly.pdbx_strand_id
1 'polypeptide(L)'
;MGYAVSKFGVVVFPGSNCEYDALLAMQALGADAEFIWHSTSTVAQYDGIILPGGFAHGDYLRPGALARFSPVMSAVADFAKSGGPVLGICNGFQVLTEAGLLPGALQKNRGLTFLCQPTTLIVSSVRSVLTRAAKVGEELQIPINHFSGAYTCDDSTYDELVANDQIVLRYRENPNGSRDDIAGVSNREGNVVGLMPHPERAMSTLLGSDDGRILLEGFLHAPVSAA
;
A
#
# COMPACT_ATOMS: atom_id res chain seq x y z
N MET A 1 -15.33 -14.55 -25.39
CA MET A 1 -15.86 -13.67 -24.33
C MET A 1 -14.73 -12.72 -23.97
N GLY A 2 -14.89 -11.41 -24.27
CA GLY A 2 -13.88 -10.43 -23.85
C GLY A 2 -13.95 -10.30 -22.33
N TYR A 3 -12.85 -10.53 -21.65
CA TYR A 3 -12.75 -10.22 -20.22
C TYR A 3 -12.91 -8.71 -20.06
N ALA A 4 -13.80 -8.29 -19.17
CA ALA A 4 -13.87 -6.88 -18.80
C ALA A 4 -12.51 -6.48 -18.23
N VAL A 5 -11.94 -5.38 -18.71
CA VAL A 5 -10.69 -4.85 -18.18
C VAL A 5 -10.98 -4.27 -16.80
N SER A 6 -10.26 -4.74 -15.80
CA SER A 6 -10.44 -4.26 -14.42
C SER A 6 -10.08 -2.79 -14.31
N LYS A 7 -10.94 -2.01 -13.64
CA LYS A 7 -10.82 -0.57 -13.50
C LYS A 7 -10.26 -0.18 -12.13
N PHE A 8 -9.13 0.52 -12.12
CA PHE A 8 -8.45 0.95 -10.89
C PHE A 8 -8.42 2.47 -10.75
N GLY A 9 -8.65 2.93 -9.52
CA GLY A 9 -8.55 4.34 -9.19
C GLY A 9 -7.30 4.64 -8.37
N VAL A 10 -6.49 5.60 -8.83
CA VAL A 10 -5.32 6.12 -8.10
C VAL A 10 -5.69 7.46 -7.48
N VAL A 11 -5.73 7.53 -6.15
CA VAL A 11 -6.13 8.75 -5.44
C VAL A 11 -5.03 9.79 -5.53
N VAL A 12 -5.39 11.03 -5.85
CA VAL A 12 -4.48 12.17 -5.88
C VAL A 12 -4.85 13.15 -4.78
N PHE A 13 -3.97 13.30 -3.80
CA PHE A 13 -4.05 14.35 -2.79
C PHE A 13 -3.19 15.54 -3.22
N PRO A 14 -3.48 16.77 -2.76
CA PRO A 14 -2.50 17.85 -2.86
C PRO A 14 -1.16 17.41 -2.25
N GLY A 15 -0.08 17.37 -3.05
CA GLY A 15 1.24 16.92 -2.62
C GLY A 15 1.54 15.44 -2.82
N SER A 16 0.64 14.63 -3.41
CA SER A 16 1.03 13.33 -3.97
C SER A 16 2.11 13.52 -5.04
N ASN A 17 3.02 12.56 -5.19
CA ASN A 17 4.05 12.63 -6.24
C ASN A 17 4.40 11.28 -6.87
N CYS A 18 3.87 10.16 -6.36
CA CYS A 18 4.04 8.82 -6.93
C CYS A 18 2.77 8.31 -7.62
N GLU A 19 1.76 9.18 -7.82
CA GLU A 19 0.49 8.80 -8.45
C GLU A 19 0.68 8.36 -9.91
N TYR A 20 1.59 9.01 -10.65
CA TYR A 20 1.91 8.60 -12.02
C TYR A 20 2.63 7.25 -12.06
N ASP A 21 3.57 7.00 -11.14
CA ASP A 21 4.26 5.70 -11.06
C ASP A 21 3.24 4.58 -10.84
N ALA A 22 2.29 4.77 -9.90
CA ALA A 22 1.23 3.80 -9.60
C ALA A 22 0.28 3.61 -10.80
N LEU A 23 -0.14 4.70 -11.46
CA LEU A 23 -1.00 4.66 -12.63
C LEU A 23 -0.34 3.86 -13.76
N LEU A 24 0.90 4.22 -14.11
CA LEU A 24 1.64 3.57 -15.21
C LEU A 24 1.94 2.10 -14.90
N ALA A 25 2.23 1.76 -13.65
CA ALA A 25 2.44 0.38 -13.23
C ALA A 25 1.18 -0.47 -13.46
N MET A 26 0.00 0.02 -13.07
CA MET A 26 -1.26 -0.70 -13.30
C MET A 26 -1.60 -0.80 -14.79
N GLN A 27 -1.40 0.27 -15.56
CA GLN A 27 -1.60 0.25 -17.02
C GLN A 27 -0.64 -0.73 -17.72
N ALA A 28 0.62 -0.83 -17.26
CA ALA A 28 1.59 -1.79 -17.79
C ALA A 28 1.19 -3.26 -17.51
N LEU A 29 0.34 -3.50 -16.51
CA LEU A 29 -0.28 -4.80 -16.21
C LEU A 29 -1.60 -5.03 -16.97
N GLY A 30 -2.04 -4.06 -17.78
CA GLY A 30 -3.26 -4.17 -18.59
C GLY A 30 -4.55 -3.70 -17.91
N ALA A 31 -4.46 -3.03 -16.76
CA ALA A 31 -5.62 -2.43 -16.11
C ALA A 31 -6.05 -1.13 -16.80
N ASP A 32 -7.36 -0.81 -16.73
CA ASP A 32 -7.89 0.53 -16.95
C ASP A 32 -7.70 1.34 -15.67
N ALA A 33 -6.64 2.16 -15.61
CA ALA A 33 -6.31 2.94 -14.44
C ALA A 33 -6.45 4.44 -14.70
N GLU A 34 -7.12 5.16 -13.76
CA GLU A 34 -7.34 6.60 -13.85
C GLU A 34 -7.15 7.28 -12.48
N PHE A 35 -6.97 8.60 -12.49
CA PHE A 35 -6.83 9.38 -11.26
C PHE A 35 -8.18 9.69 -10.63
N ILE A 36 -8.20 9.65 -9.28
CA ILE A 36 -9.31 10.09 -8.44
C ILE A 36 -8.86 11.30 -7.63
N TRP A 37 -9.46 12.46 -7.85
CA TRP A 37 -9.12 13.63 -7.06
C TRP A 37 -9.66 13.51 -5.63
N HIS A 38 -8.89 13.96 -4.63
CA HIS A 38 -9.18 13.78 -3.21
C HIS A 38 -10.54 14.34 -2.73
N SER A 39 -11.17 15.24 -3.48
CA SER A 39 -12.49 15.77 -3.17
C SER A 39 -13.65 14.92 -3.71
N THR A 40 -13.37 13.84 -4.45
CA THR A 40 -14.37 12.90 -4.96
C THR A 40 -15.06 12.20 -3.78
N SER A 41 -16.37 12.02 -3.87
CA SER A 41 -17.20 11.42 -2.81
C SER A 41 -17.67 10.00 -3.12
N THR A 42 -17.31 9.41 -4.25
CA THR A 42 -17.66 8.04 -4.64
C THR A 42 -16.53 7.37 -5.38
N VAL A 43 -16.36 6.07 -5.12
CA VAL A 43 -15.35 5.21 -5.76
C VAL A 43 -15.95 3.85 -6.16
N ALA A 44 -17.26 3.73 -6.17
CA ALA A 44 -17.97 2.47 -6.39
C ALA A 44 -17.79 1.89 -7.81
N GLN A 45 -17.31 2.69 -8.76
CA GLN A 45 -17.07 2.27 -10.15
C GLN A 45 -15.73 1.54 -10.35
N TYR A 46 -14.88 1.44 -9.32
CA TYR A 46 -13.56 0.83 -9.40
C TYR A 46 -13.56 -0.59 -8.82
N ASP A 47 -12.73 -1.44 -9.40
CA ASP A 47 -12.44 -2.78 -8.91
C ASP A 47 -11.34 -2.79 -7.83
N GLY A 48 -10.56 -1.70 -7.73
CA GLY A 48 -9.56 -1.50 -6.69
C GLY A 48 -9.10 -0.06 -6.61
N ILE A 49 -8.64 0.34 -5.42
CA ILE A 49 -8.19 1.71 -5.12
C ILE A 49 -6.75 1.70 -4.64
N ILE A 50 -5.94 2.63 -5.17
CA ILE A 50 -4.56 2.84 -4.74
C ILE A 50 -4.43 4.24 -4.13
N LEU A 51 -3.91 4.31 -2.89
CA LEU A 51 -3.42 5.52 -2.28
C LEU A 51 -1.90 5.54 -2.51
N PRO A 52 -1.39 6.45 -3.36
CA PRO A 52 0.01 6.44 -3.77
C PRO A 52 0.93 7.05 -2.71
N GLY A 53 2.23 6.93 -2.94
CA GLY A 53 3.25 7.64 -2.19
C GLY A 53 3.27 9.14 -2.47
N GLY A 54 4.01 9.86 -1.65
CA GLY A 54 4.18 11.31 -1.76
C GLY A 54 4.18 11.99 -0.40
N PHE A 55 3.69 13.22 -0.38
CA PHE A 55 3.62 14.09 0.79
C PHE A 55 2.23 14.75 0.85
N ALA A 56 1.18 13.94 1.02
CA ALA A 56 -0.21 14.40 1.00
C ALA A 56 -0.44 15.56 1.98
N HIS A 57 -0.94 16.68 1.46
CA HIS A 57 -1.12 17.94 2.18
C HIS A 57 0.18 18.47 2.84
N GLY A 58 1.36 18.15 2.23
CA GLY A 58 2.68 18.60 2.72
C GLY A 58 3.10 17.94 4.02
N ASP A 59 2.52 16.80 4.39
CA ASP A 59 2.76 16.08 5.66
C ASP A 59 2.59 16.96 6.92
N TYR A 60 1.78 18.03 6.82
CA TYR A 60 1.49 18.90 7.95
C TYR A 60 0.90 18.10 9.12
N LEU A 61 1.32 18.46 10.34
CA LEU A 61 1.13 17.75 11.60
C LEU A 61 1.95 16.45 11.65
N ARG A 62 1.70 15.52 10.74
CA ARG A 62 2.43 14.28 10.46
C ARG A 62 1.94 13.66 9.15
N PRO A 63 2.71 12.77 8.52
CA PRO A 63 2.34 12.13 7.27
C PRO A 63 0.95 11.44 7.37
N GLY A 64 0.11 11.71 6.37
CA GLY A 64 -1.25 11.14 6.30
C GLY A 64 -2.31 11.83 7.16
N ALA A 65 -1.93 12.63 8.17
CA ALA A 65 -2.86 13.17 9.17
C ALA A 65 -3.96 14.07 8.59
N LEU A 66 -3.66 14.89 7.58
CA LEU A 66 -4.66 15.73 6.92
C LEU A 66 -5.41 14.98 5.82
N ALA A 67 -4.72 14.11 5.10
CA ALA A 67 -5.31 13.34 4.00
C ALA A 67 -6.51 12.49 4.45
N ARG A 68 -6.47 11.95 5.68
CA ARG A 68 -7.57 11.15 6.25
C ARG A 68 -8.92 11.87 6.26
N PHE A 69 -8.92 13.21 6.26
CA PHE A 69 -10.15 14.02 6.28
C PHE A 69 -10.62 14.43 4.88
N SER A 70 -9.90 14.05 3.83
CA SER A 70 -10.33 14.29 2.45
C SER A 70 -11.64 13.53 2.15
N PRO A 71 -12.59 14.12 1.40
CA PRO A 71 -13.87 13.47 1.10
C PRO A 71 -13.75 12.06 0.54
N VAL A 72 -12.75 11.82 -0.32
CA VAL A 72 -12.50 10.49 -0.91
C VAL A 72 -12.25 9.42 0.14
N MET A 73 -11.70 9.75 1.31
CA MET A 73 -11.39 8.75 2.34
C MET A 73 -12.62 8.13 3.00
N SER A 74 -13.74 8.87 3.07
CA SER A 74 -15.01 8.27 3.48
C SER A 74 -15.48 7.23 2.46
N ALA A 75 -15.41 7.55 1.17
CA ALA A 75 -15.79 6.63 0.10
C ALA A 75 -14.84 5.40 0.03
N VAL A 76 -13.54 5.61 0.26
CA VAL A 76 -12.55 4.51 0.35
C VAL A 76 -12.83 3.60 1.55
N ALA A 77 -13.20 4.17 2.70
CA ALA A 77 -13.54 3.39 3.89
C ALA A 77 -14.80 2.53 3.66
N ASP A 78 -15.84 3.08 3.03
CA ASP A 78 -17.06 2.34 2.68
C ASP A 78 -16.76 1.25 1.64
N PHE A 79 -15.93 1.55 0.63
CA PHE A 79 -15.47 0.59 -0.37
C PHE A 79 -14.67 -0.57 0.27
N ALA A 80 -13.73 -0.25 1.14
CA ALA A 80 -12.95 -1.25 1.88
C ALA A 80 -13.85 -2.15 2.75
N LYS A 81 -14.82 -1.54 3.46
CA LYS A 81 -15.78 -2.24 4.32
C LYS A 81 -16.68 -3.19 3.53
N SER A 82 -17.00 -2.88 2.29
CA SER A 82 -17.74 -3.78 1.39
C SER A 82 -16.87 -4.88 0.76
N GLY A 83 -15.59 -4.97 1.14
CA GLY A 83 -14.64 -5.98 0.65
C GLY A 83 -13.83 -5.53 -0.56
N GLY A 84 -13.96 -4.27 -0.99
CA GLY A 84 -13.20 -3.73 -2.10
C GLY A 84 -11.69 -3.65 -1.80
N PRO A 85 -10.82 -4.03 -2.77
CA PRO A 85 -9.37 -4.00 -2.61
C PRO A 85 -8.81 -2.58 -2.49
N VAL A 86 -8.04 -2.31 -1.44
CA VAL A 86 -7.38 -1.01 -1.22
C VAL A 86 -5.89 -1.22 -0.94
N LEU A 87 -5.05 -0.52 -1.68
CA LEU A 87 -3.59 -0.54 -1.54
C LEU A 87 -3.08 0.84 -1.13
N GLY A 88 -2.34 0.93 -0.03
CA GLY A 88 -1.61 2.13 0.38
C GLY A 88 -0.11 1.94 0.24
N ILE A 89 0.54 2.76 -0.60
CA ILE A 89 1.98 2.71 -0.84
C ILE A 89 2.64 3.90 -0.14
N CYS A 90 3.63 3.67 0.72
CA CYS A 90 4.42 4.69 1.41
C CYS A 90 3.51 5.71 2.14
N ASN A 91 3.33 6.92 1.61
CA ASN A 91 2.39 7.91 2.16
C ASN A 91 0.94 7.40 2.19
N GLY A 92 0.52 6.61 1.20
CA GLY A 92 -0.79 5.94 1.21
C GLY A 92 -0.96 5.00 2.40
N PHE A 93 0.08 4.26 2.80
CA PHE A 93 0.06 3.44 4.01
C PHE A 93 -0.10 4.31 5.28
N GLN A 94 0.62 5.42 5.35
CA GLN A 94 0.48 6.40 6.45
C GLN A 94 -0.97 6.93 6.52
N VAL A 95 -1.59 7.24 5.38
CA VAL A 95 -2.99 7.67 5.32
C VAL A 95 -3.93 6.57 5.82
N LEU A 96 -3.72 5.31 5.43
CA LEU A 96 -4.56 4.19 5.89
C LEU A 96 -4.48 3.95 7.39
N THR A 97 -3.29 4.07 7.99
CA THR A 97 -3.14 3.97 9.46
C THR A 97 -3.79 5.15 10.18
N GLU A 98 -3.63 6.38 9.67
CA GLU A 98 -4.26 7.59 10.22
C GLU A 98 -5.79 7.56 10.10
N ALA A 99 -6.32 6.92 9.06
CA ALA A 99 -7.75 6.74 8.86
C ALA A 99 -8.34 5.58 9.68
N GLY A 100 -7.50 4.78 10.37
CA GLY A 100 -7.93 3.60 11.12
C GLY A 100 -8.37 2.42 10.24
N LEU A 101 -8.00 2.42 8.97
CA LEU A 101 -8.25 1.30 8.04
C LEU A 101 -7.20 0.20 8.17
N LEU A 102 -6.04 0.52 8.72
CA LEU A 102 -5.00 -0.42 9.10
C LEU A 102 -4.55 -0.16 10.54
N PRO A 103 -4.16 -1.21 11.28
CA PRO A 103 -3.65 -1.07 12.65
C PRO A 103 -2.23 -0.49 12.68
N GLY A 104 -1.84 0.06 13.83
CA GLY A 104 -0.51 0.62 14.06
C GLY A 104 -0.33 2.04 13.54
N ALA A 105 0.92 2.46 13.41
CA ALA A 105 1.30 3.80 12.97
C ALA A 105 2.70 3.79 12.33
N LEU A 106 3.01 4.82 11.52
CA LEU A 106 4.32 5.02 10.93
C LEU A 106 5.03 6.18 11.64
N GLN A 107 6.22 5.93 12.17
CA GLN A 107 7.07 6.91 12.84
C GLN A 107 8.29 7.29 12.00
N LYS A 108 9.01 8.33 12.43
CA LYS A 108 10.29 8.71 11.82
C LYS A 108 11.27 7.53 11.85
N ASN A 109 12.04 7.38 10.80
CA ASN A 109 13.10 6.37 10.74
C ASN A 109 14.03 6.51 11.94
N ARG A 110 14.49 5.39 12.51
CA ARG A 110 15.38 5.36 13.68
C ARG A 110 16.62 6.23 13.53
N GLY A 111 17.18 6.34 12.30
CA GLY A 111 18.33 7.17 11.99
C GLY A 111 18.02 8.65 11.79
N LEU A 112 16.75 9.08 11.86
CA LEU A 112 16.29 10.44 11.57
C LEU A 112 16.81 11.00 10.23
N THR A 113 16.98 10.11 9.25
CA THR A 113 17.42 10.42 7.89
C THR A 113 16.39 9.92 6.88
N PHE A 114 16.32 10.62 5.74
CA PHE A 114 15.56 10.17 4.59
C PHE A 114 16.27 8.98 3.95
N LEU A 115 15.56 7.87 3.75
CA LEU A 115 16.08 6.67 3.11
C LEU A 115 15.56 6.58 1.68
N CYS A 116 16.47 6.43 0.72
CA CYS A 116 16.17 6.19 -0.68
C CYS A 116 17.14 5.13 -1.20
N GLN A 117 16.71 3.86 -1.18
CA GLN A 117 17.58 2.74 -1.48
C GLN A 117 16.78 1.49 -1.87
N PRO A 118 17.37 0.53 -2.63
CA PRO A 118 16.78 -0.80 -2.77
C PRO A 118 16.76 -1.52 -1.42
N THR A 119 15.76 -2.36 -1.21
CA THR A 119 15.69 -3.24 -0.06
C THR A 119 15.19 -4.62 -0.48
N THR A 120 15.54 -5.64 0.32
CA THR A 120 15.01 -6.99 0.16
C THR A 120 13.86 -7.18 1.14
N LEU A 121 12.71 -7.57 0.61
CA LEU A 121 11.53 -7.94 1.37
C LEU A 121 11.38 -9.45 1.41
N ILE A 122 10.81 -9.97 2.48
CA ILE A 122 10.41 -11.37 2.62
C ILE A 122 8.88 -11.40 2.70
N VAL A 123 8.26 -12.20 1.85
CA VAL A 123 6.81 -12.45 1.89
C VAL A 123 6.50 -13.29 3.12
N SER A 124 5.77 -12.73 4.09
CA SER A 124 5.44 -13.41 5.35
C SER A 124 4.07 -14.09 5.31
N SER A 125 3.12 -13.54 4.56
CA SER A 125 1.78 -14.10 4.38
C SER A 125 1.28 -13.85 2.95
N VAL A 126 0.52 -14.79 2.40
CA VAL A 126 -0.12 -14.69 1.07
C VAL A 126 -1.64 -14.52 1.16
N ARG A 127 -2.14 -14.21 2.35
CA ARG A 127 -3.59 -14.04 2.60
C ARG A 127 -4.16 -12.73 2.09
N SER A 128 -3.31 -11.75 1.79
CA SER A 128 -3.77 -10.44 1.34
C SER A 128 -3.95 -10.35 -0.17
N VAL A 129 -4.77 -9.41 -0.60
CA VAL A 129 -4.96 -9.09 -2.02
C VAL A 129 -3.65 -8.73 -2.73
N LEU A 130 -2.63 -8.22 -2.02
CA LEU A 130 -1.35 -7.83 -2.59
C LEU A 130 -0.38 -9.02 -2.77
N THR A 131 -0.30 -9.90 -1.77
CA THR A 131 0.73 -10.95 -1.71
C THR A 131 0.27 -12.30 -2.25
N ARG A 132 -0.99 -12.43 -2.66
CA ARG A 132 -1.62 -13.69 -3.09
C ARG A 132 -0.96 -14.37 -4.30
N ALA A 133 -0.26 -13.62 -5.15
CA ALA A 133 0.47 -14.14 -6.31
C ALA A 133 1.89 -14.60 -5.97
N ALA A 134 2.40 -14.24 -4.79
CA ALA A 134 3.72 -14.59 -4.30
C ALA A 134 3.72 -15.90 -3.51
N LYS A 135 4.89 -16.31 -3.01
CA LYS A 135 5.06 -17.47 -2.12
C LYS A 135 5.59 -17.01 -0.77
N VAL A 136 5.13 -17.64 0.31
CA VAL A 136 5.71 -17.41 1.65
C VAL A 136 7.20 -17.73 1.63
N GLY A 137 8.02 -16.82 2.16
CA GLY A 137 9.47 -16.89 2.15
C GLY A 137 10.13 -16.38 0.87
N GLU A 138 9.36 -15.98 -0.14
CA GLU A 138 9.90 -15.37 -1.36
C GLU A 138 10.55 -14.03 -1.07
N GLU A 139 11.73 -13.80 -1.65
CA GLU A 139 12.48 -12.56 -1.51
C GLU A 139 12.23 -11.65 -2.72
N LEU A 140 11.87 -10.40 -2.44
CA LEU A 140 11.54 -9.39 -3.45
C LEU A 140 12.43 -8.16 -3.29
N GLN A 141 13.04 -7.68 -4.36
CA GLN A 141 13.84 -6.45 -4.40
C GLN A 141 12.93 -5.26 -4.72
N ILE A 142 12.53 -4.51 -3.71
CA ILE A 142 11.61 -3.35 -3.84
C ILE A 142 12.25 -2.12 -3.19
N PRO A 143 12.36 -0.96 -3.88
CA PRO A 143 12.96 0.23 -3.30
C PRO A 143 12.08 0.86 -2.22
N ILE A 144 12.73 1.56 -1.27
CA ILE A 144 12.10 2.45 -0.29
C ILE A 144 12.49 3.89 -0.55
N ASN A 145 11.60 4.82 -0.18
CA ASN A 145 11.80 6.26 -0.38
C ASN A 145 11.00 7.06 0.67
N HIS A 146 11.51 7.18 1.92
CA HIS A 146 10.76 7.79 3.03
C HIS A 146 11.64 8.32 4.16
N PHE A 147 11.11 9.29 4.92
CA PHE A 147 11.65 9.77 6.18
C PHE A 147 10.91 9.16 7.40
N SER A 148 9.62 8.89 7.24
CA SER A 148 8.74 8.35 8.29
C SER A 148 8.17 7.02 7.84
N GLY A 149 8.94 5.93 7.99
CA GLY A 149 8.55 4.60 7.55
C GLY A 149 8.67 3.51 8.60
N ALA A 150 9.09 3.85 9.85
CA ALA A 150 9.20 2.88 10.93
C ALA A 150 7.81 2.51 11.47
N TYR A 151 7.35 1.30 11.12
CA TYR A 151 6.08 0.78 11.62
C TYR A 151 6.15 0.51 13.12
N THR A 152 5.13 0.93 13.85
CA THR A 152 5.00 0.72 15.29
C THR A 152 3.58 0.37 15.69
N CYS A 153 3.43 -0.46 16.72
CA CYS A 153 2.16 -0.77 17.38
C CYS A 153 2.47 -1.23 18.81
N ASP A 154 1.45 -1.29 19.67
CA ASP A 154 1.57 -1.89 21.00
C ASP A 154 1.61 -3.45 20.91
N ASP A 155 1.86 -4.10 22.06
CA ASP A 155 2.01 -5.56 22.10
C ASP A 155 0.71 -6.27 21.75
N SER A 156 -0.44 -5.75 22.20
CA SER A 156 -1.75 -6.33 21.90
C SER A 156 -2.05 -6.32 20.39
N THR A 157 -1.81 -5.18 19.74
CA THR A 157 -1.96 -5.06 18.27
C THR A 157 -0.98 -5.98 17.54
N TYR A 158 0.27 -6.09 18.03
CA TYR A 158 1.25 -6.98 17.44
C TYR A 158 0.80 -8.45 17.52
N ASP A 159 0.33 -8.88 18.70
CA ASP A 159 -0.16 -10.26 18.90
C ASP A 159 -1.37 -10.56 17.98
N GLU A 160 -2.26 -9.60 17.78
CA GLU A 160 -3.39 -9.72 16.84
C GLU A 160 -2.91 -9.83 15.38
N LEU A 161 -1.93 -9.02 14.98
CA LEU A 161 -1.34 -9.07 13.63
C LEU A 161 -0.74 -10.44 13.34
N VAL A 162 -0.02 -11.01 14.32
CA VAL A 162 0.59 -12.35 14.21
C VAL A 162 -0.49 -13.44 14.18
N ALA A 163 -1.45 -13.39 15.10
CA ALA A 163 -2.49 -14.41 15.21
C ALA A 163 -3.41 -14.48 13.98
N ASN A 164 -3.55 -13.37 13.23
CA ASN A 164 -4.41 -13.30 12.06
C ASN A 164 -3.65 -13.29 10.72
N ASP A 165 -2.32 -13.56 10.71
CA ASP A 165 -1.46 -13.52 9.51
C ASP A 165 -1.55 -12.18 8.75
N GLN A 166 -1.66 -11.06 9.48
CA GLN A 166 -1.80 -9.72 8.89
C GLN A 166 -0.47 -9.07 8.54
N ILE A 167 0.67 -9.60 9.00
CA ILE A 167 2.00 -9.15 8.59
C ILE A 167 2.30 -9.79 7.23
N VAL A 168 2.20 -9.00 6.17
CA VAL A 168 2.29 -9.53 4.81
C VAL A 168 3.71 -9.49 4.24
N LEU A 169 4.50 -8.49 4.64
CA LEU A 169 5.88 -8.30 4.20
C LEU A 169 6.77 -7.88 5.36
N ARG A 170 8.00 -8.39 5.38
CA ARG A 170 9.07 -7.99 6.30
C ARG A 170 10.30 -7.55 5.54
N TYR A 171 11.07 -6.63 6.10
CA TYR A 171 12.42 -6.36 5.63
C TYR A 171 13.34 -7.52 5.99
N ARG A 172 14.20 -7.96 5.08
CA ARG A 172 15.27 -8.91 5.38
C ARG A 172 16.30 -8.29 6.34
N GLU A 173 16.65 -7.02 6.07
CA GLU A 173 17.47 -6.18 6.93
C GLU A 173 16.68 -4.92 7.24
N ASN A 174 16.40 -4.67 8.51
CA ASN A 174 15.56 -3.56 8.95
C ASN A 174 16.23 -2.20 8.71
N PRO A 175 15.80 -1.40 7.72
CA PRO A 175 16.48 -0.16 7.37
C PRO A 175 16.06 1.01 8.27
N ASN A 176 14.87 0.97 8.85
CA ASN A 176 14.19 2.14 9.39
C ASN A 176 13.80 2.04 10.88
N GLY A 177 13.92 0.85 11.49
CA GLY A 177 13.53 0.60 12.88
C GLY A 177 12.08 0.16 13.06
N SER A 178 11.43 -0.33 12.01
CA SER A 178 10.12 -0.96 12.10
C SER A 178 10.10 -2.10 13.12
N ARG A 179 9.02 -2.20 13.89
CA ARG A 179 8.80 -3.31 14.81
C ARG A 179 8.83 -4.64 14.04
N ASP A 180 9.63 -5.59 14.53
CA ASP A 180 9.75 -6.95 13.99
C ASP A 180 9.91 -6.98 12.46
N ASP A 181 10.72 -6.05 11.94
CA ASP A 181 11.05 -5.88 10.52
C ASP A 181 9.82 -5.66 9.60
N ILE A 182 8.67 -5.30 10.16
CA ILE A 182 7.42 -5.12 9.39
C ILE A 182 7.62 -4.06 8.30
N ALA A 183 7.42 -4.48 7.04
CA ALA A 183 7.44 -3.62 5.86
C ALA A 183 6.04 -3.32 5.32
N GLY A 184 5.07 -4.20 5.61
CA GLY A 184 3.68 -4.06 5.21
C GLY A 184 2.73 -4.94 6.02
N VAL A 185 1.52 -4.43 6.22
CA VAL A 185 0.44 -5.12 6.94
C VAL A 185 -0.87 -5.08 6.17
N SER A 186 -1.78 -5.99 6.47
CA SER A 186 -3.16 -5.96 5.99
C SER A 186 -4.16 -5.76 7.13
N ASN A 187 -5.40 -5.40 6.77
CA ASN A 187 -6.52 -5.56 7.68
C ASN A 187 -6.84 -7.07 7.87
N ARG A 188 -7.76 -7.38 8.77
CA ARG A 188 -8.13 -8.77 9.10
C ARG A 188 -8.70 -9.54 7.93
N GLU A 189 -9.45 -8.87 7.06
CA GLU A 189 -10.08 -9.43 5.85
C GLU A 189 -9.07 -9.64 4.71
N GLY A 190 -7.91 -8.97 4.74
CA GLY A 190 -6.85 -9.06 3.74
C GLY A 190 -7.08 -8.23 2.48
N ASN A 191 -8.17 -7.44 2.42
CA ASN A 191 -8.51 -6.61 1.27
C ASN A 191 -7.95 -5.18 1.33
N VAL A 192 -7.53 -4.71 2.50
CA VAL A 192 -6.79 -3.44 2.66
C VAL A 192 -5.35 -3.77 3.03
N VAL A 193 -4.40 -3.25 2.26
CA VAL A 193 -2.96 -3.49 2.48
C VAL A 193 -2.20 -2.18 2.44
N GLY A 194 -1.25 -2.03 3.34
CA GLY A 194 -0.29 -0.92 3.34
C GLY A 194 1.14 -1.42 3.41
N LEU A 195 2.04 -0.80 2.66
CA LEU A 195 3.47 -1.09 2.70
C LEU A 195 4.29 0.18 2.49
N MET A 196 5.48 0.25 3.09
CA MET A 196 6.39 1.39 2.89
C MET A 196 7.24 1.30 1.61
N PRO A 197 7.66 0.11 1.14
CA PRO A 197 8.31 -0.05 -0.15
C PRO A 197 7.40 0.31 -1.33
N HIS A 198 8.03 0.60 -2.48
CA HIS A 198 7.39 1.09 -3.71
C HIS A 198 7.37 0.01 -4.82
N PRO A 199 6.39 -0.91 -4.86
CA PRO A 199 6.31 -1.93 -5.90
C PRO A 199 6.12 -1.32 -7.29
N GLU A 200 5.46 -0.16 -7.41
CA GLU A 200 5.27 0.58 -8.66
C GLU A 200 6.58 1.08 -9.28
N ARG A 201 7.67 1.10 -8.50
CA ARG A 201 9.03 1.44 -8.95
C ARG A 201 9.92 0.23 -9.20
N ALA A 202 9.40 -0.98 -9.02
CA ALA A 202 10.07 -2.25 -9.30
C ALA A 202 9.27 -3.03 -10.36
N MET A 203 9.01 -2.38 -11.51
CA MET A 203 8.19 -2.91 -12.62
C MET A 203 9.01 -3.35 -13.82
N SER A 204 10.31 -3.11 -13.80
CA SER A 204 11.23 -3.43 -14.91
C SER A 204 12.65 -3.56 -14.41
N THR A 205 13.38 -4.54 -14.92
CA THR A 205 14.81 -4.72 -14.65
C THR A 205 15.66 -3.50 -15.03
N LEU A 206 15.18 -2.66 -15.95
CA LEU A 206 15.82 -1.37 -16.28
C LEU A 206 15.75 -0.37 -15.12
N LEU A 207 14.80 -0.53 -14.19
CA LEU A 207 14.67 0.25 -12.97
C LEU A 207 15.39 -0.38 -11.76
N GLY A 208 16.07 -1.50 -11.98
CA GLY A 208 16.82 -2.25 -10.98
C GLY A 208 16.16 -3.56 -10.56
N SER A 209 14.83 -3.67 -10.61
CA SER A 209 14.06 -4.88 -10.31
C SER A 209 12.71 -4.86 -11.02
N ASP A 210 12.14 -6.02 -11.28
CA ASP A 210 10.75 -6.23 -11.72
C ASP A 210 9.91 -7.04 -10.73
N ASP A 211 10.41 -7.26 -9.51
CA ASP A 211 9.72 -8.02 -8.46
C ASP A 211 8.42 -7.35 -7.97
N GLY A 212 8.28 -6.03 -8.16
CA GLY A 212 7.06 -5.29 -7.86
C GLY A 212 5.85 -5.76 -8.67
N ARG A 213 6.09 -6.35 -9.85
CA ARG A 213 5.04 -6.93 -10.70
C ARG A 213 4.28 -8.03 -9.95
N ILE A 214 4.99 -8.90 -9.22
CA ILE A 214 4.38 -10.01 -8.47
C ILE A 214 3.32 -9.49 -7.49
N LEU A 215 3.64 -8.41 -6.78
CA LEU A 215 2.73 -7.80 -5.81
C LEU A 215 1.54 -7.13 -6.52
N LEU A 216 1.81 -6.32 -7.55
CA LEU A 216 0.75 -5.59 -8.25
C LEU A 216 -0.14 -6.51 -9.11
N GLU A 217 0.38 -7.62 -9.64
CA GLU A 217 -0.42 -8.68 -10.27
C GLU A 217 -1.35 -9.36 -9.27
N GLY A 218 -0.88 -9.60 -8.02
CA GLY A 218 -1.72 -10.07 -6.93
C GLY A 218 -2.89 -9.14 -6.66
N PHE A 219 -2.63 -7.83 -6.62
CA PHE A 219 -3.63 -6.80 -6.41
C PHE A 219 -4.58 -6.65 -7.61
N LEU A 220 -4.07 -6.69 -8.85
CA LEU A 220 -4.86 -6.63 -10.08
C LEU A 220 -5.93 -7.73 -10.14
N HIS A 221 -5.59 -8.92 -9.70
CA HIS A 221 -6.48 -10.09 -9.74
C HIS A 221 -7.18 -10.35 -8.41
N ALA A 222 -7.27 -9.34 -7.54
CA ALA A 222 -8.01 -9.45 -6.30
C ALA A 222 -9.50 -9.73 -6.58
N PRO A 223 -10.17 -10.63 -5.82
CA PRO A 223 -11.59 -10.83 -5.98
C PRO A 223 -12.32 -9.55 -5.54
N VAL A 224 -13.13 -9.01 -6.42
CA VAL A 224 -14.11 -7.98 -6.04
C VAL A 224 -15.27 -8.74 -5.41
N SER A 225 -15.54 -8.51 -4.13
CA SER A 225 -16.74 -9.07 -3.50
C SER A 225 -17.95 -8.52 -4.23
N ALA A 226 -18.73 -9.40 -4.87
CA ALA A 226 -20.02 -9.01 -5.42
C ALA A 226 -20.86 -8.44 -4.26
N ALA A 227 -21.26 -7.17 -4.40
CA ALA A 227 -22.15 -6.50 -3.47
C ALA A 227 -23.53 -7.15 -3.43
#